data_e1937386067b086f4d84192b2f2a0f6c
#
_entry.id   e1937386067b086f4d84192b2f2a0f6c
#
_cell.length_a   1.000
_cell.length_b   1.000
_cell.length_c   1.000
_cell.angle_alpha   90.00
_cell.angle_beta   90.00
_cell.angle_gamma   90.00
#
_symmetry.space_group_name_H-M   'P 1'
#
loop_
_entity.id
_entity.type
_entity.pdbx_description
1 polymer ?
#
loop_
_entity_poly.entity_id
_entity_poly.type
_entity_poly.pdbx_seq_one_letter_code
_entity_poly.pdbx_strand_id
1 'polypeptide(L)' 'MDMKDVMNQVREELRKQPDSHFSDVYLRTVERGASGGDVRAALYEMLKRDEVRIKDGKFRMIAPVERRRSA' A
#
# COMPACT_ATOMS: atom_id res chain seq x y z
N MET A 1 1.16 7.47 -14.89
CA MET A 1 0.65 7.85 -13.56
C MET A 1 1.82 8.10 -12.62
N ASP A 2 1.77 9.19 -11.88
CA ASP A 2 2.82 9.58 -10.97
C ASP A 2 2.87 8.62 -9.76
N MET A 3 4.07 8.39 -9.22
CA MET A 3 4.25 7.51 -8.06
C MET A 3 3.40 7.96 -6.87
N LYS A 4 3.30 9.26 -6.66
CA LYS A 4 2.46 9.83 -5.60
C LYS A 4 1.00 9.43 -5.76
N ASP A 5 0.50 9.45 -7.00
CA ASP A 5 -0.89 9.05 -7.28
C ASP A 5 -1.09 7.56 -7.06
N VAL A 6 -0.12 6.75 -7.46
CA VAL A 6 -0.19 5.30 -7.24
C VAL A 6 -0.21 4.99 -5.75
N MET A 7 0.65 5.64 -4.98
CA MET A 7 0.67 5.46 -3.52
C MET A 7 -0.67 5.85 -2.88
N ASN A 8 -1.27 6.95 -3.36
CA ASN A 8 -2.58 7.38 -2.86
C ASN A 8 -3.67 6.36 -3.17
N GLN A 9 -3.63 5.76 -4.36
CA GLN A 9 -4.58 4.71 -4.72
C GLN A 9 -4.41 3.47 -3.86
N VAL A 10 -3.18 3.09 -3.57
CA VAL A 10 -2.90 1.97 -2.67
C VAL A 10 -3.46 2.26 -1.27
N ARG A 11 -3.24 3.48 -0.77
CA ARG A 11 -3.78 3.88 0.53
C ARG A 11 -5.30 3.78 0.57
N GLU A 12 -5.97 4.23 -0.49
CA GLU A 12 -7.44 4.13 -0.57
C GLU A 12 -7.91 2.69 -0.55
N GLU A 13 -7.25 1.82 -1.30
CA GLU A 13 -7.63 0.41 -1.35
C GLU A 13 -7.45 -0.26 0.01
N LEU A 14 -6.38 0.04 0.70
CA LEU A 14 -6.12 -0.53 2.02
C LEU A 14 -7.04 0.03 3.10
N ARG A 15 -7.53 1.27 2.92
CA ARG A 15 -8.55 1.81 3.84
C ARG A 15 -9.90 1.14 3.65
N LYS A 16 -10.26 0.84 2.39
CA LYS A 16 -11.53 0.18 2.08
C LYS A 16 -11.51 -1.29 2.53
N GLN A 17 -10.38 -1.94 2.33
CA GLN A 17 -10.24 -3.36 2.69
C GLN A 17 -8.92 -3.59 3.42
N PRO A 18 -8.90 -3.38 4.74
CA PRO A 18 -7.73 -3.68 5.56
C PRO A 18 -7.37 -5.16 5.46
N ASP A 19 -6.11 -5.47 5.65
CA ASP A 19 -5.60 -6.83 5.62
C ASP A 19 -5.81 -7.51 4.26
N SER A 20 -5.59 -6.77 3.17
CA SER A 20 -5.68 -7.30 1.81
C SER A 20 -4.37 -7.98 1.41
N HIS A 21 -4.49 -9.08 0.66
CA HIS A 21 -3.33 -9.71 0.04
C HIS A 21 -2.74 -8.82 -1.04
N PHE A 22 -1.46 -9.00 -1.32
CA PHE A 22 -0.79 -8.26 -2.37
C PHE A 22 -1.53 -8.37 -3.71
N SER A 23 -1.97 -9.58 -4.08
CA SER A 23 -2.65 -9.80 -5.34
C SER A 23 -3.93 -8.96 -5.46
N ASP A 24 -4.67 -8.81 -4.38
CA ASP A 24 -5.90 -8.03 -4.38
C ASP A 24 -5.61 -6.54 -4.55
N VAL A 25 -4.64 -6.03 -3.80
CA VAL A 25 -4.23 -4.62 -3.91
C VAL A 25 -3.68 -4.34 -5.31
N TYR A 26 -2.85 -5.25 -5.81
CA TYR A 26 -2.25 -5.15 -7.14
C TYR A 26 -3.33 -5.05 -8.22
N LEU A 27 -4.25 -6.00 -8.24
CA LEU A 27 -5.28 -6.06 -9.28
C LEU A 27 -6.17 -4.81 -9.25
N ARG A 28 -6.61 -4.40 -8.09
CA ARG A 28 -7.48 -3.22 -7.96
C ARG A 28 -6.78 -1.94 -8.40
N THR A 29 -5.52 -1.79 -8.03
CA THR A 29 -4.77 -0.59 -8.39
C THR A 29 -4.46 -0.57 -9.88
N VAL A 30 -4.14 -1.72 -10.47
CA VAL A 30 -3.92 -1.84 -11.91
C VAL A 30 -5.21 -1.56 -12.68
N GLU A 31 -6.35 -2.02 -12.18
CA GLU A 31 -7.65 -1.73 -12.79
C GLU A 31 -7.96 -0.24 -12.82
N ARG A 32 -7.39 0.53 -11.90
CA ARG A 32 -7.56 1.99 -11.85
C ARG A 32 -6.54 2.73 -12.72
N GLY A 33 -5.71 2.01 -13.45
CA GLY A 33 -4.81 2.58 -14.44
C GLY A 33 -3.33 2.59 -14.07
N ALA A 34 -2.96 2.09 -12.89
CA ALA A 34 -1.54 2.03 -12.51
C ALA A 34 -0.86 0.85 -13.21
N SER A 35 0.43 0.99 -13.50
CA SER A 35 1.21 -0.14 -14.01
C SER A 35 1.58 -1.07 -12.86
N GLY A 36 1.77 -2.37 -13.16
CA GLY A 36 2.13 -3.34 -12.14
C GLY A 36 3.46 -3.02 -11.46
N GLY A 37 4.43 -2.55 -12.23
CA GLY A 37 5.72 -2.14 -11.67
C GLY A 37 5.60 -0.98 -10.71
N ASP A 38 4.73 -0.02 -11.03
CA ASP A 38 4.50 1.13 -10.16
C ASP A 38 3.81 0.72 -8.85
N VAL A 39 2.87 -0.23 -8.92
CA VAL A 39 2.20 -0.73 -7.71
C VAL A 39 3.21 -1.40 -6.77
N ARG A 40 4.09 -2.23 -7.32
CA ARG A 40 5.13 -2.88 -6.52
C ARG A 40 6.07 -1.85 -5.89
N ALA A 41 6.50 -0.87 -6.69
CA ALA A 41 7.38 0.18 -6.20
C ALA A 41 6.71 1.02 -5.12
N ALA A 42 5.43 1.33 -5.29
CA ALA A 42 4.67 2.09 -4.30
C ALA A 42 4.57 1.34 -2.98
N LEU A 43 4.21 0.06 -3.02
CA LEU A 43 4.12 -0.76 -1.80
C LEU A 43 5.46 -0.91 -1.12
N TYR A 44 6.53 -1.10 -1.90
CA TYR A 44 7.88 -1.20 -1.34
C TYR A 44 8.27 0.09 -0.64
N GLU A 45 8.00 1.24 -1.26
CA GLU A 45 8.30 2.54 -0.68
C GLU A 45 7.50 2.76 0.61
N MET A 46 6.23 2.37 0.62
CA MET A 46 5.38 2.50 1.80
C MET A 46 5.87 1.60 2.93
N LEU A 47 6.40 0.42 2.62
CA LEU A 47 7.03 -0.44 3.62
C LEU A 47 8.27 0.21 4.22
N LYS A 48 9.10 0.83 3.38
CA LYS A 48 10.30 1.53 3.84
C LYS A 48 9.98 2.71 4.75
N ARG A 49 8.85 3.37 4.50
CA ARG A 49 8.40 4.51 5.30
C ARG A 49 7.59 4.10 6.54
N ASP A 50 7.41 2.80 6.75
CA ASP A 50 6.56 2.28 7.82
C ASP A 50 5.11 2.76 7.71
N GLU A 51 4.63 3.01 6.50
CA GLU A 51 3.23 3.34 6.28
C GLU A 51 2.34 2.09 6.23
N VAL A 52 2.91 0.97 5.82
CA VAL A 52 2.21 -0.31 5.77
C VAL A 52 3.06 -1.39 6.41
N ARG A 53 2.41 -2.45 6.84
CA ARG A 53 3.05 -3.63 7.41
C ARG A 53 2.51 -4.86 6.70
N ILE A 54 3.36 -5.89 6.57
CA ILE A 54 2.93 -7.18 6.03
C ILE A 54 2.86 -8.16 7.19
N LYS A 55 1.73 -8.86 7.29
CA LYS A 55 1.55 -9.94 8.25
C LYS A 55 0.78 -11.06 7.57
N ASP A 56 1.35 -12.25 7.55
CA ASP A 56 0.73 -13.43 6.93
C ASP A 56 0.33 -13.16 5.47
N GLY A 57 1.17 -12.44 4.73
CA GLY A 57 0.94 -12.11 3.33
C GLY A 57 -0.08 -11.00 3.09
N LYS A 58 -0.59 -10.40 4.15
CA LYS A 58 -1.60 -9.34 4.05
C LYS A 58 -0.99 -7.98 4.39
N PHE A 59 -1.34 -6.98 3.61
CA PHE A 59 -0.91 -5.61 3.84
C PHE A 59 -1.89 -4.88 4.75
N ARG A 60 -1.35 -4.05 5.62
CA ARG A 60 -2.14 -3.28 6.56
C ARG A 60 -1.55 -1.90 6.75
N MET A 61 -2.41 -0.87 6.75
CA MET A 61 -1.96 0.49 7.05
C MET A 61 -1.58 0.60 8.53
N ILE A 62 -0.47 1.30 8.78
CA ILE A 62 -0.03 1.58 10.15
C ILE A 62 -0.56 2.96 10.55
N ALA A 63 -1.20 3.04 11.72
CA ALA A 63 -1.69 4.31 12.22
C ALA A 63 -0.54 5.28 12.50
N PRO A 64 -0.74 6.60 12.29
CA PRO A 64 0.33 7.58 12.52
C PRO A 64 0.94 7.51 13.93
N VAL A 65 0.15 7.20 14.94
CA VAL A 65 0.65 7.07 16.31
C VAL A 65 1.62 5.90 16.44
N GLU A 66 1.34 4.80 15.74
CA GLU A 66 2.23 3.63 15.73
C GLU A 66 3.53 3.93 15.01
N ARG A 67 3.47 4.70 13.92
CA ARG A 67 4.66 5.11 13.19
C ARG A 67 5.58 5.99 14.05
N ARG A 68 5.02 6.87 14.84
CA ARG A 68 5.78 7.71 15.74
C ARG A 68 6.51 6.90 16.82
N ARG A 69 5.86 5.84 17.30
CA ARG A 69 6.46 4.95 18.29
C ARG A 69 7.58 4.12 17.69
N SER A 70 7.50 3.82 16.41
CA SER A 70 8.51 3.02 15.72
C SER A 70 9.78 3.81 15.41
N ALA A 71 9.71 5.10 15.45
CA ALA A 71 10.88 5.97 15.26
C ALA A 71 11.74 6.08 16.53
#